data_a417a24e23d5b71f1037f40e9afae109
#
_entry.id   a417a24e23d5b71f1037f40e9afae109
#
_cell.length_a   1.000
_cell.length_b   1.000
_cell.length_c   1.000
_cell.angle_alpha   90.00
_cell.angle_beta   90.00
_cell.angle_gamma   90.00
#
_symmetry.space_group_name_H-M   'P 1'
#
loop_
_entity.id
_entity.type
_entity.pdbx_description
1 polymer ?
#
loop_
_entity_poly.entity_id
_entity_poly.type
_entity_poly.pdbx_seq_one_letter_code
_entity_poly.pdbx_strand_id
1 'polypeptide(L)'
;MGEAGQTIGERVVAVRETIAAACQRAGRTPDAVTLVAVSKTQPPARVLEAAAAGVQHFGENRVEEALAKIVEVNPGLAEPLTWHMVGHVQSRKARYVAHDFALLHSLDSVRLAGRLSRALVEAGRTLDVLLEVNVSGEASKEGWDAWRWQDDRARRRALWDDVGAVLALPGLRVRGLMTMAPIVDDMDRARPVFVALRALRDALAADFPGAGWDALSMGMTDDYPVAVEEGATLVRIGRAIFGPRR
;
A
#
# COMPACT_ATOMS: atom_id res chain seq x y z
N MET A 1 14.59 11.89 -25.18
CA MET A 1 13.33 12.53 -25.69
C MET A 1 12.37 12.53 -24.51
N GLY A 2 12.01 13.71 -24.03
CA GLY A 2 11.50 13.90 -22.67
C GLY A 2 10.03 13.55 -22.50
N GLU A 3 9.72 13.15 -21.27
CA GLU A 3 8.39 12.82 -20.71
C GLU A 3 7.34 13.97 -20.76
N ALA A 4 7.66 15.12 -21.34
CA ALA A 4 6.84 16.35 -21.27
C ALA A 4 5.61 16.35 -22.20
N GLY A 5 5.36 15.28 -22.97
CA GLY A 5 4.26 15.21 -23.93
C GLY A 5 3.26 14.06 -23.71
N GLN A 6 3.53 13.10 -22.81
CA GLN A 6 2.64 11.95 -22.65
C GLN A 6 1.39 12.28 -21.83
N THR A 7 0.23 11.79 -22.29
CA THR A 7 -1.05 11.83 -21.55
C THR A 7 -1.01 10.87 -20.34
N ILE A 8 -1.94 11.05 -19.39
CA ILE A 8 -2.10 10.11 -18.27
C ILE A 8 -2.42 8.70 -18.78
N GLY A 9 -3.25 8.59 -19.82
CA GLY A 9 -3.60 7.30 -20.42
C GLY A 9 -2.38 6.55 -20.97
N GLU A 10 -1.52 7.22 -21.75
CA GLU A 10 -0.28 6.64 -22.28
C GLU A 10 0.66 6.18 -21.16
N ARG A 11 0.77 6.98 -20.09
CA ARG A 11 1.59 6.61 -18.90
C ARG A 11 1.02 5.41 -18.14
N VAL A 12 -0.29 5.30 -18.00
CA VAL A 12 -0.95 4.13 -17.38
C VAL A 12 -0.65 2.88 -18.21
N VAL A 13 -0.72 2.96 -19.55
CA VAL A 13 -0.37 1.84 -20.45
C VAL A 13 1.09 1.44 -20.23
N ALA A 14 2.04 2.39 -20.26
CA ALA A 14 3.47 2.11 -20.06
C ALA A 14 3.76 1.46 -18.68
N VAL A 15 3.09 1.91 -17.62
CA VAL A 15 3.22 1.31 -16.30
C VAL A 15 2.71 -0.13 -16.29
N ARG A 16 1.56 -0.41 -16.92
CA ARG A 16 1.01 -1.77 -17.02
C ARG A 16 1.88 -2.70 -17.85
N GLU A 17 2.45 -2.24 -18.96
CA GLU A 17 3.41 -3.00 -19.77
C GLU A 17 4.65 -3.36 -18.94
N THR A 18 5.16 -2.44 -18.14
CA THR A 18 6.30 -2.69 -17.27
C THR A 18 5.96 -3.71 -16.17
N ILE A 19 4.76 -3.63 -15.57
CA ILE A 19 4.27 -4.64 -14.60
C ILE A 19 4.19 -6.00 -15.29
N ALA A 20 3.60 -6.08 -16.49
CA ALA A 20 3.46 -7.33 -17.23
C ALA A 20 4.84 -7.95 -17.56
N ALA A 21 5.80 -7.15 -18.01
CA ALA A 21 7.15 -7.61 -18.27
C ALA A 21 7.86 -8.13 -17.00
N ALA A 22 7.69 -7.45 -15.85
CA ALA A 22 8.24 -7.91 -14.57
C ALA A 22 7.56 -9.22 -14.10
N CYS A 23 6.23 -9.32 -14.25
CA CYS A 23 5.50 -10.56 -13.98
C CYS A 23 6.01 -11.72 -14.84
N GLN A 24 6.23 -11.50 -16.13
CA GLN A 24 6.75 -12.50 -17.05
C GLN A 24 8.13 -13.03 -16.61
N ARG A 25 9.04 -12.11 -16.20
CA ARG A 25 10.37 -12.50 -15.68
C ARG A 25 10.29 -13.35 -14.41
N ALA A 26 9.26 -13.12 -13.59
CA ALA A 26 9.04 -13.83 -12.33
C ALA A 26 8.11 -15.05 -12.45
N GLY A 27 7.65 -15.41 -13.66
CA GLY A 27 6.70 -16.52 -13.86
C GLY A 27 5.32 -16.25 -13.24
N ARG A 28 4.90 -14.98 -13.14
CA ARG A 28 3.62 -14.53 -12.55
C ARG A 28 2.69 -14.01 -13.65
N THR A 29 1.40 -13.94 -13.35
CA THR A 29 0.42 -13.29 -14.22
C THR A 29 0.28 -11.80 -13.83
N PRO A 30 0.05 -10.88 -14.80
CA PRO A 30 -0.18 -9.47 -14.51
C PRO A 30 -1.37 -9.22 -13.56
N ASP A 31 -2.40 -10.04 -13.62
CA ASP A 31 -3.60 -9.93 -12.77
C ASP A 31 -3.31 -10.19 -11.28
N ALA A 32 -2.15 -10.78 -10.97
CA ALA A 32 -1.69 -10.94 -9.59
C ALA A 32 -1.18 -9.62 -8.96
N VAL A 33 -1.16 -8.51 -9.73
CA VAL A 33 -0.62 -7.22 -9.28
C VAL A 33 -1.65 -6.11 -9.48
N THR A 34 -2.11 -5.53 -8.40
CA THR A 34 -2.99 -4.36 -8.40
C THR A 34 -2.16 -3.07 -8.53
N LEU A 35 -2.47 -2.27 -9.54
CA LEU A 35 -1.93 -0.92 -9.69
C LEU A 35 -2.73 0.06 -8.84
N VAL A 36 -2.11 0.60 -7.80
CA VAL A 36 -2.66 1.70 -6.98
C VAL A 36 -2.07 3.02 -7.46
N ALA A 37 -2.88 3.85 -8.13
CA ALA A 37 -2.46 5.17 -8.59
C ALA A 37 -2.46 6.15 -7.41
N VAL A 38 -1.28 6.62 -6.99
CA VAL A 38 -1.14 7.54 -5.85
C VAL A 38 -1.39 8.97 -6.31
N SER A 39 -2.60 9.46 -6.04
CA SER A 39 -3.13 10.73 -6.55
C SER A 39 -3.00 11.92 -5.58
N LYS A 40 -2.17 11.78 -4.54
CA LYS A 40 -1.87 12.90 -3.62
C LYS A 40 -1.45 14.15 -4.38
N THR A 41 -1.98 15.31 -3.97
CA THR A 41 -1.77 16.63 -4.59
C THR A 41 -2.30 16.77 -6.02
N GLN A 42 -2.95 15.78 -6.59
CA GLN A 42 -3.56 15.86 -7.91
C GLN A 42 -5.01 16.34 -7.81
N PRO A 43 -5.46 17.22 -8.72
CA PRO A 43 -6.87 17.64 -8.75
C PRO A 43 -7.77 16.49 -9.22
N PRO A 44 -9.07 16.50 -8.85
CA PRO A 44 -10.05 15.50 -9.25
C PRO A 44 -10.10 15.18 -10.74
N ALA A 45 -9.95 16.17 -11.61
CA ALA A 45 -9.93 15.98 -13.06
C ALA A 45 -8.84 14.98 -13.50
N ARG A 46 -7.66 15.00 -12.90
CA ARG A 46 -6.58 14.06 -13.23
C ARG A 46 -6.84 12.64 -12.70
N VAL A 47 -7.58 12.53 -11.59
CA VAL A 47 -8.07 11.24 -11.11
C VAL A 47 -9.04 10.64 -12.11
N LEU A 48 -9.99 11.45 -12.62
CA LEU A 48 -10.95 11.03 -13.67
C LEU A 48 -10.24 10.64 -14.97
N GLU A 49 -9.19 11.35 -15.40
CA GLU A 49 -8.38 10.96 -16.57
C GLU A 49 -7.74 9.57 -16.37
N ALA A 50 -7.17 9.30 -15.19
CA ALA A 50 -6.59 7.99 -14.87
C ALA A 50 -7.67 6.90 -14.78
N ALA A 51 -8.85 7.21 -14.22
CA ALA A 51 -9.99 6.29 -14.17
C ALA A 51 -10.49 5.96 -15.58
N ALA A 52 -10.59 6.94 -16.47
CA ALA A 52 -10.93 6.74 -17.89
C ALA A 52 -9.91 5.85 -18.62
N ALA A 53 -8.65 5.83 -18.18
CA ALA A 53 -7.61 4.89 -18.64
C ALA A 53 -7.69 3.52 -17.95
N GLY A 54 -8.77 3.23 -17.20
CA GLY A 54 -9.06 1.95 -16.56
C GLY A 54 -8.38 1.73 -15.21
N VAL A 55 -7.87 2.79 -14.53
CA VAL A 55 -7.40 2.67 -13.16
C VAL A 55 -8.60 2.66 -12.22
N GLN A 56 -8.71 1.63 -11.37
CA GLN A 56 -9.80 1.46 -10.40
C GLN A 56 -9.36 1.75 -8.96
N HIS A 57 -8.06 1.60 -8.64
CA HIS A 57 -7.52 1.74 -7.30
C HIS A 57 -6.70 3.02 -7.17
N PHE A 58 -7.06 3.88 -6.22
CA PHE A 58 -6.39 5.15 -5.96
C PHE A 58 -5.87 5.23 -4.54
N GLY A 59 -4.65 5.75 -4.38
CA GLY A 59 -3.99 5.89 -3.09
C GLY A 59 -3.85 7.35 -2.67
N GLU A 60 -4.22 7.65 -1.42
CA GLU A 60 -4.10 9.00 -0.84
C GLU A 60 -3.21 9.01 0.41
N ASN A 61 -2.52 10.13 0.61
CA ASN A 61 -1.62 10.30 1.74
C ASN A 61 -2.24 11.09 2.89
N ARG A 62 -3.29 11.86 2.64
CA ARG A 62 -3.93 12.74 3.63
C ARG A 62 -5.43 12.52 3.61
N VAL A 63 -5.98 12.25 4.78
CA VAL A 63 -7.42 11.92 4.94
C VAL A 63 -8.31 13.04 4.40
N GLU A 64 -8.03 14.30 4.76
CA GLU A 64 -8.89 15.43 4.34
C GLU A 64 -8.87 15.65 2.83
N GLU A 65 -7.72 15.52 2.21
CA GLU A 65 -7.57 15.61 0.76
C GLU A 65 -8.34 14.48 0.05
N ALA A 66 -8.24 13.27 0.59
CA ALA A 66 -8.96 12.12 0.06
C ALA A 66 -10.47 12.31 0.14
N LEU A 67 -11.00 12.71 1.28
CA LEU A 67 -12.45 12.89 1.48
C LEU A 67 -13.02 13.91 0.49
N ALA A 68 -12.34 15.04 0.28
CA ALA A 68 -12.75 16.03 -0.70
C ALA A 68 -12.80 15.44 -2.13
N LYS A 69 -11.79 14.66 -2.52
CA LYS A 69 -11.73 13.99 -3.83
C LYS A 69 -12.81 12.92 -3.99
N ILE A 70 -13.02 12.08 -2.98
CA ILE A 70 -14.02 11.00 -3.01
C ILE A 70 -15.41 11.58 -3.30
N VAL A 71 -15.77 12.68 -2.62
CA VAL A 71 -17.07 13.35 -2.78
C VAL A 71 -17.21 13.98 -4.18
N GLU A 72 -16.13 14.50 -4.76
CA GLU A 72 -16.16 15.15 -6.07
C GLU A 72 -16.08 14.14 -7.24
N VAL A 73 -15.32 13.05 -7.08
CA VAL A 73 -15.01 12.09 -8.16
C VAL A 73 -16.08 11.02 -8.29
N ASN A 74 -16.46 10.36 -7.20
CA ASN A 74 -17.31 9.17 -7.24
C ASN A 74 -18.71 9.39 -7.85
N PRO A 75 -19.40 10.54 -7.61
CA PRO A 75 -20.74 10.73 -8.17
C PRO A 75 -20.80 10.80 -9.70
N GLY A 76 -19.67 11.09 -10.36
CA GLY A 76 -19.58 11.16 -11.83
C GLY A 76 -19.27 9.83 -12.52
N LEU A 77 -19.13 8.74 -11.77
CA LEU A 77 -18.72 7.44 -12.29
C LEU A 77 -19.86 6.41 -12.20
N ALA A 78 -19.92 5.48 -13.16
CA ALA A 78 -20.86 4.37 -13.16
C ALA A 78 -20.61 3.42 -11.97
N GLU A 79 -19.34 3.22 -11.62
CA GLU A 79 -18.89 2.46 -10.46
C GLU A 79 -17.91 3.31 -9.63
N PRO A 80 -18.06 3.34 -8.30
CA PRO A 80 -17.16 4.10 -7.46
C PRO A 80 -15.73 3.52 -7.49
N LEU A 81 -14.73 4.41 -7.39
CA LEU A 81 -13.33 4.01 -7.31
C LEU A 81 -13.02 3.38 -5.95
N THR A 82 -12.05 2.49 -5.93
CA THR A 82 -11.51 1.89 -4.71
C THR A 82 -10.43 2.79 -4.12
N TRP A 83 -10.70 3.37 -2.96
CA TRP A 83 -9.79 4.29 -2.30
C TRP A 83 -8.96 3.62 -1.22
N HIS A 84 -7.65 3.82 -1.28
CA HIS A 84 -6.65 3.29 -0.35
C HIS A 84 -6.02 4.43 0.45
N MET A 85 -5.92 4.26 1.76
CA MET A 85 -5.11 5.14 2.59
C MET A 85 -3.69 4.59 2.63
N VAL A 86 -2.73 5.32 2.00
CA VAL A 86 -1.34 4.85 1.87
C VAL A 86 -0.34 5.69 2.68
N GLY A 87 -0.76 6.86 3.19
CA GLY A 87 0.06 7.71 4.05
C GLY A 87 -0.24 7.52 5.53
N HIS A 88 0.67 8.00 6.37
CA HIS A 88 0.54 7.93 7.83
C HIS A 88 -0.78 8.53 8.34
N VAL A 89 -1.44 7.81 9.23
CA VAL A 89 -2.74 8.19 9.80
C VAL A 89 -2.58 8.67 11.24
N GLN A 90 -2.83 9.96 11.46
CA GLN A 90 -2.94 10.46 12.82
C GLN A 90 -4.12 9.80 13.54
N SER A 91 -3.90 9.28 14.76
CA SER A 91 -4.90 8.51 15.52
C SER A 91 -6.27 9.20 15.66
N ARG A 92 -6.32 10.55 15.70
CA ARG A 92 -7.57 11.34 15.77
C ARG A 92 -8.42 11.24 14.49
N LYS A 93 -7.81 10.82 13.37
CA LYS A 93 -8.47 10.68 12.05
C LYS A 93 -8.94 9.25 11.76
N ALA A 94 -8.71 8.31 12.67
CA ALA A 94 -9.06 6.90 12.50
C ALA A 94 -10.52 6.70 12.07
N ARG A 95 -11.48 7.48 12.63
CA ARG A 95 -12.90 7.40 12.29
C ARG A 95 -13.20 7.63 10.81
N TYR A 96 -12.48 8.56 10.16
CA TYR A 96 -12.67 8.83 8.73
C TYR A 96 -12.08 7.71 7.86
N VAL A 97 -10.93 7.17 8.27
CA VAL A 97 -10.33 6.02 7.58
C VAL A 97 -11.24 4.80 7.66
N ALA A 98 -11.86 4.56 8.82
CA ALA A 98 -12.81 3.47 9.02
C ALA A 98 -14.05 3.57 8.13
N HIS A 99 -14.42 4.76 7.66
CA HIS A 99 -15.64 4.98 6.89
C HIS A 99 -15.43 5.02 5.38
N ASP A 100 -14.37 5.66 4.89
CA ASP A 100 -14.28 6.11 3.49
C ASP A 100 -13.25 5.35 2.65
N PHE A 101 -12.46 4.45 3.26
CA PHE A 101 -11.42 3.70 2.57
C PHE A 101 -11.72 2.20 2.54
N ALA A 102 -11.30 1.55 1.46
CA ALA A 102 -11.40 0.10 1.29
C ALA A 102 -10.21 -0.62 1.94
N LEU A 103 -9.03 -0.01 1.92
CA LEU A 103 -7.79 -0.59 2.45
C LEU A 103 -6.90 0.49 3.07
N LEU A 104 -6.42 0.24 4.29
CA LEU A 104 -5.36 1.01 4.93
C LEU A 104 -4.03 0.26 4.78
N HIS A 105 -3.04 0.87 4.11
CA HIS A 105 -1.71 0.28 3.95
C HIS A 105 -0.76 0.60 5.10
N SER A 106 -1.00 1.69 5.81
CA SER A 106 -0.09 2.31 6.78
C SER A 106 -0.51 2.10 8.23
N LEU A 107 -1.00 0.89 8.55
CA LEU A 107 -1.22 0.54 9.96
C LEU A 107 0.14 0.26 10.60
N ASP A 108 0.57 1.15 11.50
CA ASP A 108 1.93 1.23 12.04
C ASP A 108 2.04 0.95 13.55
N SER A 109 0.91 0.76 14.24
CA SER A 109 0.92 0.61 15.69
C SER A 109 -0.36 -0.01 16.26
N VAL A 110 -0.24 -0.74 17.36
CA VAL A 110 -1.39 -1.27 18.14
C VAL A 110 -2.30 -0.12 18.60
N ARG A 111 -1.72 1.06 18.90
CA ARG A 111 -2.50 2.24 19.28
C ARG A 111 -3.43 2.72 18.16
N LEU A 112 -2.94 2.81 16.92
CA LEU A 112 -3.76 3.18 15.76
C LEU A 112 -4.80 2.09 15.50
N ALA A 113 -4.40 0.81 15.54
CA ALA A 113 -5.29 -0.34 15.38
C ALA A 113 -6.47 -0.28 16.37
N GLY A 114 -6.22 -0.02 17.65
CA GLY A 114 -7.26 0.09 18.67
C GLY A 114 -8.21 1.29 18.46
N ARG A 115 -7.72 2.38 17.85
CA ARG A 115 -8.58 3.53 17.48
C ARG A 115 -9.47 3.21 16.29
N LEU A 116 -8.92 2.56 15.27
CA LEU A 116 -9.67 2.08 14.10
C LEU A 116 -10.73 1.06 14.50
N SER A 117 -10.34 0.05 15.29
CA SER A 117 -11.25 -0.99 15.75
C SER A 117 -12.48 -0.41 16.47
N ARG A 118 -12.29 0.53 17.39
CA ARG A 118 -13.42 1.21 18.06
C ARG A 118 -14.33 1.91 17.07
N ALA A 119 -13.78 2.69 16.15
CA ALA A 119 -14.58 3.39 15.15
C ALA A 119 -15.32 2.43 14.21
N LEU A 120 -14.71 1.30 13.86
CA LEU A 120 -15.33 0.26 13.03
C LEU A 120 -16.47 -0.45 13.75
N VAL A 121 -16.29 -0.80 15.02
CA VAL A 121 -17.34 -1.41 15.84
C VAL A 121 -18.52 -0.46 16.00
N GLU A 122 -18.28 0.82 16.31
CA GLU A 122 -19.30 1.85 16.41
C GLU A 122 -20.08 2.04 15.10
N ALA A 123 -19.40 1.90 13.95
CA ALA A 123 -20.00 2.02 12.61
C ALA A 123 -20.62 0.71 12.08
N GLY A 124 -20.47 -0.43 12.78
CA GLY A 124 -20.89 -1.75 12.29
C GLY A 124 -20.16 -2.19 11.01
N ARG A 125 -18.87 -1.81 10.84
CA ARG A 125 -18.09 -2.01 9.62
C ARG A 125 -16.83 -2.83 9.87
N THR A 126 -16.23 -3.28 8.77
CA THR A 126 -14.90 -3.88 8.75
C THR A 126 -14.01 -3.12 7.78
N LEU A 127 -12.70 -3.12 8.04
CA LEU A 127 -11.69 -2.49 7.20
C LEU A 127 -10.54 -3.48 6.96
N ASP A 128 -10.16 -3.62 5.69
CA ASP A 128 -8.94 -4.32 5.33
C ASP A 128 -7.73 -3.45 5.66
N VAL A 129 -6.69 -4.06 6.26
CA VAL A 129 -5.47 -3.35 6.66
C VAL A 129 -4.23 -4.15 6.31
N LEU A 130 -3.16 -3.43 5.97
CA LEU A 130 -1.80 -3.98 5.89
C LEU A 130 -0.98 -3.43 7.06
N LEU A 131 -0.16 -4.28 7.63
CA LEU A 131 0.79 -3.87 8.66
C LEU A 131 1.99 -3.18 7.99
N GLU A 132 2.23 -1.92 8.32
CA GLU A 132 3.41 -1.20 7.84
C GLU A 132 4.62 -1.62 8.66
N VAL A 133 5.64 -2.17 8.01
CA VAL A 133 6.85 -2.68 8.66
C VAL A 133 8.11 -2.10 8.03
N ASN A 134 9.06 -1.77 8.89
CA ASN A 134 10.39 -1.33 8.49
C ASN A 134 11.35 -2.53 8.49
N VAL A 135 11.56 -3.12 7.34
CA VAL A 135 12.53 -4.20 7.12
C VAL A 135 13.88 -3.71 6.60
N SER A 136 14.02 -2.38 6.35
CA SER A 136 15.26 -1.79 5.81
C SER A 136 16.28 -1.42 6.89
N GLY A 137 15.81 -1.21 8.12
CA GLY A 137 16.65 -0.73 9.23
C GLY A 137 16.93 0.78 9.21
N GLU A 138 16.34 1.54 8.27
CA GLU A 138 16.48 3.00 8.26
C GLU A 138 15.64 3.62 9.39
N ALA A 139 16.28 4.38 10.27
CA ALA A 139 15.61 5.04 11.40
C ALA A 139 14.55 6.08 10.99
N SER A 140 14.60 6.55 9.74
CA SER A 140 13.64 7.51 9.18
C SER A 140 12.34 6.90 8.68
N LYS A 141 12.23 5.56 8.65
CA LYS A 141 11.03 4.85 8.16
C LYS A 141 10.05 4.59 9.30
N GLU A 142 8.79 4.75 8.98
CA GLU A 142 7.65 4.43 9.83
C GLU A 142 7.40 2.90 9.88
N GLY A 143 6.46 2.48 10.71
CA GLY A 143 6.04 1.09 10.84
C GLY A 143 6.75 0.34 11.97
N TRP A 144 6.33 -0.91 12.18
CA TRP A 144 6.98 -1.78 13.17
C TRP A 144 8.41 -2.11 12.76
N ASP A 145 9.33 -2.06 13.73
CA ASP A 145 10.73 -2.45 13.51
C ASP A 145 10.84 -3.96 13.30
N ALA A 146 11.12 -4.34 12.06
CA ALA A 146 11.34 -5.70 11.61
C ALA A 146 12.73 -5.90 10.98
N TRP A 147 13.68 -4.97 11.24
CA TRP A 147 15.05 -5.12 10.75
C TRP A 147 15.72 -6.33 11.36
N ARG A 148 16.19 -7.26 10.49
CA ARG A 148 16.87 -8.50 10.91
C ARG A 148 16.11 -9.30 11.98
N TRP A 149 14.78 -9.34 11.87
CA TRP A 149 13.89 -10.02 12.82
C TRP A 149 14.25 -11.51 13.02
N GLN A 150 14.88 -12.16 12.02
CA GLN A 150 15.33 -13.55 12.12
C GLN A 150 16.47 -13.72 13.12
N ASP A 151 17.36 -12.71 13.21
CA ASP A 151 18.60 -12.75 14.02
C ASP A 151 18.38 -12.18 15.43
N ASP A 152 17.30 -11.40 15.64
CA ASP A 152 16.98 -10.70 16.89
C ASP A 152 15.71 -11.28 17.53
N ARG A 153 15.89 -12.16 18.53
CA ARG A 153 14.78 -12.81 19.21
C ARG A 153 13.87 -11.81 19.96
N ALA A 154 14.43 -10.75 20.53
CA ALA A 154 13.66 -9.77 21.28
C ALA A 154 12.76 -8.96 20.33
N ARG A 155 13.32 -8.50 19.21
CA ARG A 155 12.58 -7.80 18.15
C ARG A 155 11.49 -8.69 17.55
N ARG A 156 11.82 -9.93 17.20
CA ARG A 156 10.84 -10.90 16.72
C ARG A 156 9.69 -11.06 17.71
N ARG A 157 9.99 -11.27 18.99
CA ARG A 157 8.96 -11.45 20.00
C ARG A 157 8.06 -10.23 20.11
N ALA A 158 8.62 -9.02 20.20
CA ALA A 158 7.84 -7.77 20.27
C ALA A 158 6.93 -7.60 19.06
N LEU A 159 7.43 -7.86 17.84
CA LEU A 159 6.63 -7.80 16.62
C LEU A 159 5.49 -8.83 16.63
N TRP A 160 5.76 -10.08 17.03
CA TRP A 160 4.74 -11.14 17.12
C TRP A 160 3.67 -10.84 18.16
N ASP A 161 4.05 -10.30 19.31
CA ASP A 161 3.12 -9.88 20.37
C ASP A 161 2.20 -8.76 19.86
N ASP A 162 2.75 -7.76 19.17
CA ASP A 162 1.98 -6.65 18.57
C ASP A 162 1.07 -7.12 17.43
N VAL A 163 1.54 -8.00 16.55
CA VAL A 163 0.72 -8.61 15.49
C VAL A 163 -0.45 -9.38 16.11
N GLY A 164 -0.19 -10.22 17.11
CA GLY A 164 -1.23 -10.95 17.84
C GLY A 164 -2.27 -10.01 18.47
N ALA A 165 -1.82 -8.90 19.05
CA ALA A 165 -2.71 -7.88 19.63
C ALA A 165 -3.59 -7.21 18.54
N VAL A 166 -3.05 -6.92 17.35
CA VAL A 166 -3.83 -6.35 16.24
C VAL A 166 -4.84 -7.36 15.70
N LEU A 167 -4.46 -8.62 15.53
CA LEU A 167 -5.34 -9.69 15.05
C LEU A 167 -6.52 -9.97 15.97
N ALA A 168 -6.39 -9.69 17.25
CA ALA A 168 -7.47 -9.84 18.24
C ALA A 168 -8.49 -8.69 18.20
N LEU A 169 -8.24 -7.59 17.50
CA LEU A 169 -9.11 -6.41 17.45
C LEU A 169 -10.29 -6.62 16.48
N PRO A 170 -11.53 -6.43 16.92
CA PRO A 170 -12.71 -6.56 16.06
C PRO A 170 -12.75 -5.47 15.00
N GLY A 171 -13.34 -5.80 13.85
CA GLY A 171 -13.53 -4.86 12.73
C GLY A 171 -12.32 -4.68 11.82
N LEU A 172 -11.12 -5.10 12.24
CA LEU A 172 -9.91 -5.10 11.40
C LEU A 172 -9.73 -6.46 10.72
N ARG A 173 -9.41 -6.46 9.44
CA ARG A 173 -9.03 -7.64 8.68
C ARG A 173 -7.61 -7.45 8.15
N VAL A 174 -6.63 -8.03 8.79
CA VAL A 174 -5.25 -8.02 8.29
C VAL A 174 -5.17 -8.84 7.02
N ARG A 175 -4.64 -8.23 5.94
CA ARG A 175 -4.50 -8.82 4.61
C ARG A 175 -3.04 -9.05 4.22
N GLY A 176 -2.10 -8.56 4.99
CA GLY A 176 -0.68 -8.70 4.70
C GLY A 176 0.16 -7.54 5.21
N LEU A 177 1.24 -7.26 4.48
CA LEU A 177 2.27 -6.31 4.87
C LEU A 177 2.43 -5.16 3.87
N MET A 178 2.93 -4.03 4.37
CA MET A 178 3.40 -2.92 3.55
C MET A 178 4.80 -2.50 3.98
N THR A 179 5.64 -2.11 3.01
CA THR A 179 6.91 -1.45 3.29
C THR A 179 7.25 -0.39 2.24
N MET A 180 8.17 0.49 2.61
CA MET A 180 8.81 1.44 1.70
C MET A 180 10.30 1.18 1.66
N ALA A 181 10.83 0.82 0.50
CA ALA A 181 12.27 0.68 0.32
C ALA A 181 12.99 2.04 0.41
N PRO A 182 14.29 2.06 0.72
CA PRO A 182 15.13 3.23 0.57
C PRO A 182 15.09 3.80 -0.86
N ILE A 183 15.29 5.11 -0.98
CA ILE A 183 15.51 5.71 -2.29
C ILE A 183 16.91 5.35 -2.73
N VAL A 184 17.02 4.66 -3.87
CA VAL A 184 18.29 4.16 -4.41
C VAL A 184 18.42 4.57 -5.88
N ASP A 185 19.66 4.74 -6.35
CA ASP A 185 19.93 5.08 -7.75
C ASP A 185 19.75 3.86 -8.69
N ASP A 186 19.96 2.66 -8.17
CA ASP A 186 19.78 1.38 -8.85
C ASP A 186 18.64 0.60 -8.18
N MET A 187 17.57 0.32 -8.92
CA MET A 187 16.37 -0.36 -8.40
C MET A 187 16.67 -1.75 -7.82
N ASP A 188 17.67 -2.46 -8.32
CA ASP A 188 18.03 -3.77 -7.78
C ASP A 188 18.56 -3.71 -6.35
N ARG A 189 19.05 -2.55 -5.90
CA ARG A 189 19.44 -2.33 -4.50
C ARG A 189 18.25 -2.30 -3.53
N ALA A 190 17.02 -2.13 -4.03
CA ALA A 190 15.81 -2.27 -3.22
C ALA A 190 15.39 -3.75 -3.04
N ARG A 191 15.86 -4.67 -3.88
CA ARG A 191 15.49 -6.10 -3.88
C ARG A 191 15.60 -6.77 -2.50
N PRO A 192 16.70 -6.60 -1.73
CA PRO A 192 16.82 -7.21 -0.40
C PRO A 192 15.69 -6.82 0.56
N VAL A 193 15.16 -5.59 0.45
CA VAL A 193 14.04 -5.11 1.28
C VAL A 193 12.75 -5.85 0.93
N PHE A 194 12.48 -6.07 -0.36
CA PHE A 194 11.29 -6.78 -0.82
C PHE A 194 11.36 -8.28 -0.50
N VAL A 195 12.54 -8.89 -0.63
CA VAL A 195 12.79 -10.27 -0.19
C VAL A 195 12.55 -10.42 1.32
N ALA A 196 13.06 -9.48 2.12
CA ALA A 196 12.87 -9.49 3.58
C ALA A 196 11.39 -9.34 3.97
N LEU A 197 10.63 -8.48 3.26
CA LEU A 197 9.19 -8.33 3.50
C LEU A 197 8.44 -9.63 3.18
N ARG A 198 8.73 -10.27 2.05
CA ARG A 198 8.12 -11.55 1.67
C ARG A 198 8.42 -12.63 2.71
N ALA A 199 9.67 -12.76 3.12
CA ALA A 199 10.07 -13.72 4.15
C ALA A 199 9.36 -13.49 5.48
N LEU A 200 9.16 -12.23 5.88
CA LEU A 200 8.41 -11.87 7.09
C LEU A 200 6.93 -12.27 6.95
N ARG A 201 6.30 -11.96 5.79
CA ARG A 201 4.93 -12.37 5.52
C ARG A 201 4.75 -13.88 5.63
N ASP A 202 5.67 -14.66 5.05
CA ASP A 202 5.62 -16.12 5.06
C ASP A 202 5.73 -16.68 6.48
N ALA A 203 6.60 -16.08 7.32
CA ALA A 203 6.74 -16.46 8.72
C ALA A 203 5.49 -16.12 9.54
N LEU A 204 4.91 -14.93 9.34
CA LEU A 204 3.66 -14.54 10.01
C LEU A 204 2.48 -15.40 9.57
N ALA A 205 2.41 -15.76 8.29
CA ALA A 205 1.37 -16.65 7.78
C ALA A 205 1.45 -18.06 8.39
N ALA A 206 2.65 -18.57 8.66
CA ALA A 206 2.86 -19.86 9.33
C ALA A 206 2.42 -19.83 10.80
N ASP A 207 2.73 -18.73 11.51
CA ASP A 207 2.46 -18.60 12.93
C ASP A 207 1.03 -18.09 13.24
N PHE A 208 0.38 -17.39 12.28
CA PHE A 208 -1.00 -16.86 12.38
C PHE A 208 -1.86 -17.28 11.19
N PRO A 209 -2.13 -18.57 10.98
CA PRO A 209 -2.82 -19.07 9.77
C PRO A 209 -4.30 -18.64 9.65
N GLY A 210 -4.88 -18.10 10.73
CA GLY A 210 -6.25 -17.59 10.73
C GLY A 210 -6.41 -16.18 10.13
N ALA A 211 -5.32 -15.49 9.82
CA ALA A 211 -5.33 -14.15 9.21
C ALA A 211 -5.06 -14.22 7.70
N GLY A 212 -5.42 -13.16 6.96
CA GLY A 212 -5.06 -13.01 5.55
C GLY A 212 -3.62 -12.53 5.39
N TRP A 213 -2.82 -13.21 4.58
CA TRP A 213 -1.43 -12.85 4.29
C TRP A 213 -1.14 -12.82 2.79
N ASP A 214 -2.18 -12.60 2.00
CA ASP A 214 -2.14 -12.62 0.53
C ASP A 214 -1.59 -11.31 -0.07
N ALA A 215 -1.56 -10.22 0.69
CA ALA A 215 -1.18 -8.92 0.18
C ALA A 215 0.24 -8.50 0.59
N LEU A 216 1.03 -8.08 -0.41
CA LEU A 216 2.32 -7.41 -0.25
C LEU A 216 2.27 -6.07 -0.98
N SER A 217 2.11 -4.97 -0.23
CA SER A 217 2.17 -3.62 -0.76
C SER A 217 3.59 -3.11 -0.70
N MET A 218 4.29 -3.16 -1.82
CA MET A 218 5.66 -2.72 -1.96
C MET A 218 5.95 -2.32 -3.41
N GLY A 219 6.90 -1.44 -3.61
CA GLY A 219 7.23 -0.88 -4.92
C GLY A 219 6.48 0.42 -5.23
N MET A 220 7.26 1.40 -5.66
CA MET A 220 6.86 2.73 -6.10
C MET A 220 7.44 3.02 -7.48
N THR A 221 7.32 4.25 -7.97
CA THR A 221 7.74 4.65 -9.32
C THR A 221 9.14 4.17 -9.71
N ASP A 222 10.09 4.16 -8.79
CA ASP A 222 11.49 3.92 -9.11
C ASP A 222 11.93 2.46 -8.93
N ASP A 223 11.12 1.62 -8.25
CA ASP A 223 11.51 0.27 -7.83
C ASP A 223 10.41 -0.80 -8.00
N TYR A 224 9.22 -0.42 -8.52
CA TYR A 224 8.11 -1.37 -8.66
C TYR A 224 8.39 -2.58 -9.55
N PRO A 225 9.22 -2.51 -10.62
CA PRO A 225 9.50 -3.71 -11.41
C PRO A 225 10.17 -4.80 -10.57
N VAL A 226 11.16 -4.41 -9.76
CA VAL A 226 11.85 -5.33 -8.83
C VAL A 226 10.90 -5.82 -7.73
N ALA A 227 10.04 -4.94 -7.21
CA ALA A 227 9.02 -5.33 -6.22
C ALA A 227 8.06 -6.38 -6.79
N VAL A 228 7.64 -6.24 -8.06
CA VAL A 228 6.80 -7.22 -8.76
C VAL A 228 7.51 -8.56 -8.89
N GLU A 229 8.77 -8.57 -9.27
CA GLU A 229 9.58 -9.80 -9.34
C GLU A 229 9.68 -10.49 -7.98
N GLU A 230 9.76 -9.73 -6.89
CA GLU A 230 9.85 -10.24 -5.51
C GLU A 230 8.48 -10.53 -4.87
N GLY A 231 7.38 -10.46 -5.64
CA GLY A 231 6.08 -10.92 -5.18
C GLY A 231 5.11 -9.83 -4.74
N ALA A 232 5.34 -8.55 -5.04
CA ALA A 232 4.36 -7.50 -4.79
C ALA A 232 2.99 -7.87 -5.38
N THR A 233 1.94 -7.66 -4.62
CA THR A 233 0.55 -7.79 -5.08
C THR A 233 -0.13 -6.43 -5.25
N LEU A 234 0.42 -5.39 -4.61
CA LEU A 234 0.01 -4.00 -4.81
C LEU A 234 1.26 -3.14 -5.02
N VAL A 235 1.28 -2.38 -6.11
CA VAL A 235 2.31 -1.36 -6.38
C VAL A 235 1.70 0.03 -6.32
N ARG A 236 2.42 1.00 -5.71
CA ARG A 236 1.91 2.35 -5.45
C ARG A 236 2.60 3.37 -6.35
N ILE A 237 1.98 3.71 -7.46
CA ILE A 237 2.60 4.50 -8.52
C ILE A 237 2.00 5.92 -8.57
N GLY A 238 2.85 6.93 -8.37
CA GLY A 238 2.46 8.34 -8.44
C GLY A 238 3.07 9.04 -9.66
N ARG A 239 4.36 9.36 -9.59
CA ARG A 239 5.07 10.16 -10.61
C ARG A 239 5.03 9.57 -12.01
N ALA A 240 5.13 8.25 -12.15
CA ALA A 240 5.08 7.62 -13.46
C ALA A 240 3.72 7.78 -14.14
N ILE A 241 2.63 7.97 -13.40
CA ILE A 241 1.28 8.21 -13.93
C ILE A 241 1.01 9.71 -14.08
N PHE A 242 1.18 10.48 -13.00
CA PHE A 242 0.74 11.86 -12.92
C PHE A 242 1.84 12.88 -13.29
N GLY A 243 3.07 12.44 -13.52
CA GLY A 243 4.22 13.31 -13.77
C GLY A 243 4.85 13.88 -12.49
N PRO A 244 5.91 14.68 -12.63
CA PRO A 244 6.57 15.33 -11.50
C PRO A 244 5.59 16.27 -10.77
N ARG A 245 5.83 16.46 -9.47
CA ARG A 245 5.06 17.44 -8.68
C ARG A 245 5.37 18.84 -9.20
N ARG A 246 4.32 19.61 -9.46
CA ARG A 246 4.42 21.04 -9.75
C ARG A 246 4.46 21.82 -8.44
#